data_323da8a6eb762f5356bd3b8aa97e0085
#
_entry.id   323da8a6eb762f5356bd3b8aa97e0085
#
_cell.length_a   1.000
_cell.length_b   1.000
_cell.length_c   1.000
_cell.angle_alpha   90.00
_cell.angle_beta   90.00
_cell.angle_gamma   90.00
#
_symmetry.space_group_name_H-M   'P 1'
#
loop_
_entity.id
_entity.type
_entity.pdbx_description
1 polymer ?
#
loop_
_entity_poly.entity_id
_entity_poly.type
_entity_poly.pdbx_seq_one_letter_code
_entity_poly.pdbx_strand_id
1 'polypeptide(L)'
;MRYIELVFCKLAWLGMNTTPFWRPRYLSISRSFMGLLFPIFTISISLVVLILTALNIKIEMSHLLIFGGGSIAFLYLPIELYLKREMKRRRIVYNKEYMQDRQGTILTVIYTLIGVIVPVLMFLAAWGVKNGRNLLCNSELSSNFAPA
;
A
#
# COMPACT_ATOMS: atom_id res chain seq x y z
N MET A 1 -16.74 7.30 2.63
CA MET A 1 -15.93 7.30 3.88
C MET A 1 -16.25 6.14 4.82
N ARG A 2 -17.50 5.64 4.88
CA ARG A 2 -17.92 4.52 5.76
C ARG A 2 -17.03 3.27 5.67
N TYR A 3 -16.58 2.89 4.46
CA TYR A 3 -15.71 1.71 4.26
C TYR A 3 -14.33 1.88 4.89
N ILE A 4 -13.74 3.06 4.82
CA ILE A 4 -12.44 3.37 5.46
C ILE A 4 -12.58 3.31 6.98
N GLU A 5 -13.67 3.84 7.53
CA GLU A 5 -13.98 3.75 8.96
C GLU A 5 -14.09 2.29 9.41
N LEU A 6 -14.79 1.45 8.64
CA LEU A 6 -14.93 0.01 8.93
C LEU A 6 -13.59 -0.71 8.95
N VAL A 7 -12.77 -0.52 7.92
CA VAL A 7 -11.42 -1.13 7.85
C VAL A 7 -10.55 -0.66 9.01
N PHE A 8 -10.55 0.64 9.30
CA PHE A 8 -9.79 1.21 10.42
C PHE A 8 -10.23 0.65 11.76
N CYS A 9 -11.53 0.59 12.03
CA CYS A 9 -12.08 0.05 13.28
C CYS A 9 -11.75 -1.43 13.46
N LYS A 10 -11.76 -2.22 12.36
CA LYS A 10 -11.37 -3.63 12.41
C LYS A 10 -9.88 -3.81 12.67
N LEU A 11 -9.03 -3.02 12.05
CA LEU A 11 -7.59 -3.03 12.33
C LEU A 11 -7.30 -2.62 13.79
N ALA A 12 -8.03 -1.62 14.31
CA ALA A 12 -7.90 -1.20 15.69
C ALA A 12 -8.35 -2.29 16.66
N TRP A 13 -9.47 -2.97 16.37
CA TRP A 13 -9.99 -4.07 17.16
C TRP A 13 -9.05 -5.27 17.17
N LEU A 14 -8.54 -5.68 16.00
CA LEU A 14 -7.52 -6.72 15.88
C LEU A 14 -6.27 -6.37 16.69
N GLY A 15 -5.79 -5.14 16.56
CA GLY A 15 -4.65 -4.66 17.34
C GLY A 15 -4.92 -4.69 18.85
N MET A 16 -6.12 -4.35 19.30
CA MET A 16 -6.50 -4.42 20.73
C MET A 16 -6.54 -5.85 21.26
N ASN A 17 -7.03 -6.80 20.46
CA ASN A 17 -7.14 -8.20 20.87
C ASN A 17 -5.82 -8.97 20.82
N THR A 18 -4.90 -8.57 19.94
CA THR A 18 -3.60 -9.23 19.80
C THR A 18 -2.52 -8.63 20.69
N THR A 19 -2.77 -7.47 21.31
CA THR A 19 -1.81 -6.86 22.23
C THR A 19 -2.00 -7.38 23.65
N PRO A 20 -0.94 -7.71 24.39
CA PRO A 20 -1.01 -8.07 25.78
C PRO A 20 -1.73 -6.99 26.62
N PHE A 21 -2.47 -7.41 27.63
CA PHE A 21 -3.31 -6.55 28.50
C PHE A 21 -2.58 -5.33 29.10
N TRP A 22 -1.27 -5.44 29.32
CA TRP A 22 -0.42 -4.38 29.89
C TRP A 22 0.04 -3.31 28.90
N ARG A 23 -0.26 -3.45 27.57
CA ARG A 23 0.09 -2.43 26.58
C ARG A 23 -1.01 -1.38 26.43
N PRO A 24 -0.65 -0.08 26.39
CA PRO A 24 -1.63 0.99 26.29
C PRO A 24 -2.40 0.95 24.96
N ARG A 25 -3.70 1.19 25.02
CA ARG A 25 -4.64 1.13 23.87
C ARG A 25 -4.30 2.09 22.74
N TYR A 26 -3.60 3.20 23.00
CA TYR A 26 -3.18 4.13 21.96
C TYR A 26 -2.19 3.50 20.95
N LEU A 27 -1.40 2.52 21.39
CA LEU A 27 -0.48 1.79 20.48
C LEU A 27 -1.25 0.97 19.44
N SER A 28 -2.41 0.44 19.81
CA SER A 28 -3.30 -0.30 18.92
C SER A 28 -3.88 0.61 17.83
N ILE A 29 -4.30 1.83 18.21
CA ILE A 29 -4.80 2.84 17.27
C ILE A 29 -3.68 3.30 16.31
N SER A 30 -2.49 3.55 16.84
CA SER A 30 -1.33 3.92 16.00
C SER A 30 -0.98 2.83 14.99
N ARG A 31 -1.01 1.56 15.40
CA ARG A 31 -0.81 0.41 14.49
C ARG A 31 -1.89 0.31 13.41
N SER A 32 -3.12 0.68 13.73
CA SER A 32 -4.21 0.69 12.75
C SER A 32 -3.99 1.74 11.66
N PHE A 33 -3.45 2.90 12.02
CA PHE A 33 -3.03 3.90 11.04
C PHE A 33 -1.90 3.37 10.16
N MET A 34 -0.91 2.67 10.73
CA MET A 34 0.15 2.01 9.96
C MET A 34 -0.40 0.90 9.06
N GLY A 35 -1.38 0.12 9.53
CA GLY A 35 -2.06 -0.89 8.72
C GLY A 35 -2.83 -0.31 7.52
N LEU A 36 -3.43 0.89 7.67
CA LEU A 36 -4.03 1.61 6.56
C LEU A 36 -2.99 2.20 5.60
N LEU A 37 -1.88 2.70 6.12
CA LEU A 37 -0.81 3.29 5.35
C LEU A 37 -0.11 2.27 4.45
N PHE A 38 0.09 1.05 4.95
CA PHE A 38 0.91 0.03 4.30
C PHE A 38 0.47 -0.28 2.85
N PRO A 39 -0.79 -0.62 2.53
CA PRO A 39 -1.21 -0.86 1.16
C PRO A 39 -1.07 0.37 0.26
N ILE A 40 -1.39 1.56 0.76
CA ILE A 40 -1.26 2.81 0.00
C ILE A 40 0.20 3.03 -0.39
N PHE A 41 1.12 2.87 0.56
CA PHE A 41 2.55 3.06 0.35
C PHE A 41 3.14 2.03 -0.61
N THR A 42 2.84 0.74 -0.41
CA THR A 42 3.37 -0.34 -1.26
C THR A 42 2.87 -0.24 -2.70
N ILE A 43 1.59 0.07 -2.91
CA ILE A 43 1.03 0.27 -4.25
C ILE A 43 1.66 1.49 -4.92
N SER A 44 1.80 2.61 -4.20
CA SER A 44 2.40 3.84 -4.74
C SER A 44 3.84 3.64 -5.19
N ILE A 45 4.66 3.00 -4.36
CA ILE A 45 6.06 2.69 -4.73
C ILE A 45 6.12 1.76 -5.93
N SER A 46 5.31 0.70 -5.94
CA SER A 46 5.30 -0.26 -7.04
C SER A 46 4.87 0.37 -8.36
N LEU A 47 3.91 1.30 -8.32
CA LEU A 47 3.49 2.06 -9.48
C LEU A 47 4.63 2.95 -10.01
N VAL A 48 5.35 3.64 -9.13
CA VAL A 48 6.51 4.46 -9.50
C VAL A 48 7.60 3.60 -10.15
N VAL A 49 7.93 2.45 -9.55
CA VAL A 49 8.91 1.52 -10.11
C VAL A 49 8.48 1.05 -11.50
N LEU A 50 7.22 0.70 -11.69
CA LEU A 50 6.68 0.27 -12.97
C LEU A 50 6.81 1.39 -14.03
N ILE A 51 6.41 2.63 -13.69
CA ILE A 51 6.49 3.78 -14.59
C ILE A 51 7.94 4.08 -14.96
N LEU A 52 8.85 4.18 -14.00
CA LEU A 52 10.27 4.44 -14.24
C LEU A 52 10.90 3.35 -15.13
N THR A 53 10.57 2.09 -14.89
CA THR A 53 11.02 0.96 -15.71
C THR A 53 10.45 1.06 -17.12
N ALA A 54 9.17 1.42 -17.26
CA ALA A 54 8.52 1.60 -18.57
C ALA A 54 9.15 2.74 -19.38
N LEU A 55 9.52 3.83 -18.73
CA LEU A 55 10.19 4.99 -19.35
C LEU A 55 11.70 4.79 -19.53
N ASN A 56 12.26 3.65 -19.14
CA ASN A 56 13.70 3.36 -19.16
C ASN A 56 14.55 4.36 -18.35
N ILE A 57 13.96 4.93 -17.28
CA ILE A 57 14.64 5.84 -16.37
C ILE A 57 15.34 5.01 -15.29
N LYS A 58 16.59 5.36 -14.98
CA LYS A 58 17.33 4.72 -13.90
C LYS A 58 16.64 4.99 -12.56
N ILE A 59 16.33 3.92 -11.83
CA ILE A 59 15.67 4.02 -10.54
C ILE A 59 16.70 4.50 -9.51
N GLU A 60 16.50 5.69 -8.99
CA GLU A 60 17.28 6.24 -7.90
C GLU A 60 16.44 6.31 -6.62
N MET A 61 17.11 6.23 -5.47
CA MET A 61 16.45 6.29 -4.17
C MET A 61 15.68 7.60 -3.96
N SER A 62 16.19 8.69 -4.54
CA SER A 62 15.55 10.01 -4.55
C SER A 62 14.14 9.98 -5.15
N HIS A 63 13.96 9.30 -6.30
CA HIS A 63 12.67 9.15 -6.95
C HIS A 63 11.67 8.40 -6.04
N LEU A 64 12.10 7.30 -5.42
CA LEU A 64 11.26 6.52 -4.52
C LEU A 64 10.84 7.31 -3.28
N LEU A 65 11.76 8.09 -2.70
CA LEU A 65 11.46 8.93 -1.54
C LEU A 65 10.51 10.08 -1.88
N ILE A 66 10.72 10.77 -2.99
CA ILE A 66 9.87 11.90 -3.41
C ILE A 66 8.47 11.41 -3.74
N PHE A 67 8.35 10.39 -4.60
CA PHE A 67 7.04 9.89 -5.03
C PHE A 67 6.34 9.09 -3.93
N GLY A 68 7.06 8.26 -3.18
CA GLY A 68 6.51 7.54 -2.03
C GLY A 68 6.08 8.49 -0.92
N GLY A 69 6.93 9.45 -0.54
CA GLY A 69 6.61 10.49 0.44
C GLY A 69 5.46 11.41 -0.01
N GLY A 70 5.47 11.82 -1.28
CA GLY A 70 4.40 12.60 -1.87
C GLY A 70 3.05 11.87 -1.85
N SER A 71 3.03 10.58 -2.17
CA SER A 71 1.81 9.76 -2.10
C SER A 71 1.27 9.65 -0.68
N ILE A 72 2.15 9.49 0.30
CA ILE A 72 1.76 9.49 1.72
C ILE A 72 1.14 10.84 2.09
N ALA A 73 1.81 11.93 1.77
CA ALA A 73 1.32 13.27 2.12
C ALA A 73 -0.03 13.55 1.43
N PHE A 74 -0.17 13.24 0.16
CA PHE A 74 -1.35 13.59 -0.62
C PHE A 74 -2.55 12.66 -0.38
N LEU A 75 -2.32 11.35 -0.26
CA LEU A 75 -3.40 10.37 -0.15
C LEU A 75 -3.72 10.02 1.32
N TYR A 76 -2.71 9.83 2.13
CA TYR A 76 -2.88 9.34 3.49
C TYR A 76 -3.21 10.44 4.50
N LEU A 77 -2.56 11.60 4.45
CA LEU A 77 -2.81 12.69 5.41
C LEU A 77 -4.29 13.11 5.48
N PRO A 78 -5.02 13.30 4.36
CA PRO A 78 -6.44 13.62 4.43
C PRO A 78 -7.27 12.53 5.11
N ILE A 79 -6.94 11.24 4.86
CA ILE A 79 -7.60 10.10 5.49
C ILE A 79 -7.34 10.08 6.99
N GLU A 80 -6.09 10.29 7.40
CA GLU A 80 -5.70 10.32 8.81
C GLU A 80 -6.39 11.46 9.57
N LEU A 81 -6.41 12.66 9.00
CA LEU A 81 -7.08 13.82 9.58
C LEU A 81 -8.58 13.59 9.72
N TYR A 82 -9.21 13.03 8.68
CA TYR A 82 -10.62 12.65 8.72
C TYR A 82 -10.90 11.65 9.85
N LEU A 83 -10.14 10.55 9.91
CA LEU A 83 -10.32 9.52 10.94
C LEU A 83 -10.09 10.04 12.36
N LYS A 84 -9.05 10.87 12.57
CA LYS A 84 -8.81 11.52 13.87
C LYS A 84 -9.98 12.40 14.29
N ARG A 85 -10.56 13.16 13.34
CA ARG A 85 -11.73 13.99 13.59
C ARG A 85 -12.95 13.14 13.96
N GLU A 86 -13.24 12.06 13.22
CA GLU A 86 -14.37 11.17 13.49
C GLU A 86 -14.20 10.34 14.76
N MET A 87 -12.98 9.91 15.09
CA MET A 87 -12.69 9.28 16.37
C MET A 87 -13.04 10.19 17.55
N LYS A 88 -12.69 11.48 17.47
CA LYS A 88 -13.01 12.47 18.50
C LYS A 88 -14.52 12.74 18.59
N ARG A 89 -15.19 12.83 17.44
CA ARG A 89 -16.61 13.19 17.33
C ARG A 89 -17.54 12.03 17.69
N ARG A 90 -17.31 10.84 17.16
CA ARG A 90 -18.26 9.71 17.23
C ARG A 90 -17.75 8.53 18.07
N ARG A 91 -16.53 8.58 18.59
CA ARG A 91 -15.89 7.46 19.29
C ARG A 91 -15.97 6.14 18.52
N ILE A 92 -15.80 6.19 17.17
CA ILE A 92 -16.02 5.07 16.25
C ILE A 92 -15.25 3.81 16.64
N VAL A 93 -14.06 3.94 17.22
CA VAL A 93 -13.21 2.80 17.63
C VAL A 93 -13.86 1.96 18.75
N TYR A 94 -14.78 2.53 19.50
CA TYR A 94 -15.47 1.84 20.61
C TYR A 94 -16.88 1.40 20.24
N ASN A 95 -17.32 1.61 18.99
CA ASN A 95 -18.64 1.20 18.56
C ASN A 95 -18.66 -0.31 18.30
N LYS A 96 -19.45 -1.04 19.11
CA LYS A 96 -19.60 -2.50 19.00
C LYS A 96 -20.16 -2.95 17.65
N GLU A 97 -21.00 -2.14 17.01
CA GLU A 97 -21.55 -2.45 15.68
C GLU A 97 -20.44 -2.57 14.64
N TYR A 98 -19.48 -1.63 14.62
CA TYR A 98 -18.32 -1.71 13.72
C TYR A 98 -17.41 -2.89 14.06
N MET A 99 -17.29 -3.27 15.32
CA MET A 99 -16.46 -4.40 15.74
C MET A 99 -17.04 -5.75 15.31
N GLN A 100 -18.36 -5.91 15.37
CA GLN A 100 -19.04 -7.16 15.04
C GLN A 100 -19.43 -7.28 13.56
N ASP A 101 -19.28 -6.20 12.78
CA ASP A 101 -19.66 -6.18 11.38
C ASP A 101 -18.80 -7.15 10.55
N ARG A 102 -19.45 -8.17 9.99
CA ARG A 102 -18.83 -9.16 9.11
C ARG A 102 -18.30 -8.51 7.81
N GLN A 103 -19.01 -7.51 7.30
CA GLN A 103 -18.57 -6.78 6.09
C GLN A 103 -17.25 -6.05 6.33
N GLY A 104 -17.08 -5.44 7.49
CA GLY A 104 -15.82 -4.81 7.87
C GLY A 104 -14.64 -5.78 7.93
N THR A 105 -14.88 -7.03 8.35
CA THR A 105 -13.85 -8.08 8.33
C THR A 105 -13.45 -8.45 6.91
N ILE A 106 -14.43 -8.69 6.04
CA ILE A 106 -14.19 -9.02 4.62
C ILE A 106 -13.44 -7.89 3.92
N LEU A 107 -13.88 -6.64 4.11
CA LEU A 107 -13.22 -5.46 3.55
C LEU A 107 -11.78 -5.31 4.03
N THR A 108 -11.50 -5.58 5.30
CA THR A 108 -10.14 -5.52 5.85
C THR A 108 -9.24 -6.58 5.23
N VAL A 109 -9.74 -7.80 5.05
CA VAL A 109 -9.00 -8.88 4.38
C VAL A 109 -8.74 -8.53 2.92
N ILE A 110 -9.75 -8.07 2.18
CA ILE A 110 -9.62 -7.64 0.78
C ILE A 110 -8.60 -6.50 0.67
N TYR A 111 -8.70 -5.49 1.53
CA TYR A 111 -7.78 -4.35 1.55
C TYR A 111 -6.33 -4.79 1.77
N THR A 112 -6.11 -5.70 2.71
CA THR A 112 -4.76 -6.23 3.00
C THR A 112 -4.24 -7.08 1.83
N LEU A 113 -5.08 -7.92 1.25
CA LEU A 113 -4.72 -8.74 0.09
C LEU A 113 -4.36 -7.87 -1.13
N ILE A 114 -5.14 -6.84 -1.42
CA ILE A 114 -4.83 -5.87 -2.49
C ILE A 114 -3.47 -5.23 -2.23
N GLY A 115 -3.20 -4.82 -0.99
CA GLY A 115 -1.92 -4.22 -0.60
C GLY A 115 -0.70 -5.12 -0.76
N VAL A 116 -0.88 -6.43 -0.87
CA VAL A 116 0.19 -7.40 -1.10
C VAL A 116 0.22 -7.85 -2.57
N ILE A 117 -0.92 -8.25 -3.12
CA ILE A 117 -1.01 -8.86 -4.46
C ILE A 117 -0.69 -7.83 -5.55
N VAL A 118 -1.27 -6.63 -5.47
CA VAL A 118 -1.07 -5.60 -6.51
C VAL A 118 0.39 -5.18 -6.64
N PRO A 119 1.13 -4.87 -5.57
CA PRO A 119 2.56 -4.59 -5.66
C PRO A 119 3.39 -5.73 -6.26
N VAL A 120 3.08 -6.98 -5.89
CA VAL A 120 3.77 -8.15 -6.46
C VAL A 120 3.54 -8.25 -7.98
N LEU A 121 2.29 -8.09 -8.43
CA LEU A 121 1.97 -8.11 -9.86
C LEU A 121 2.64 -6.96 -10.62
N MET A 122 2.65 -5.76 -10.04
CA MET A 122 3.34 -4.59 -10.64
C MET A 122 4.84 -4.81 -10.73
N PHE A 123 5.46 -5.41 -9.71
CA PHE A 123 6.88 -5.74 -9.72
C PHE A 123 7.21 -6.79 -10.77
N LEU A 124 6.41 -7.84 -10.90
CA LEU A 124 6.56 -8.86 -11.94
C LEU A 124 6.41 -8.25 -13.35
N ALA A 125 5.45 -7.35 -13.53
CA ALA A 125 5.28 -6.64 -14.79
C ALA A 125 6.50 -5.77 -15.14
N ALA A 126 7.04 -5.02 -14.17
CA ALA A 126 8.24 -4.22 -14.34
C ALA A 126 9.46 -5.09 -14.71
N TRP A 127 9.61 -6.24 -14.05
CA TRP A 127 10.66 -7.21 -14.34
C TRP A 127 10.51 -7.80 -15.76
N GLY A 128 9.29 -8.15 -16.18
CA GLY A 128 8.99 -8.63 -17.54
C GLY A 128 9.32 -7.60 -18.62
N VAL A 129 8.98 -6.33 -18.40
CA VAL A 129 9.32 -5.22 -19.32
C VAL A 129 10.83 -5.08 -19.45
N LYS A 130 11.58 -5.15 -18.35
CA LYS A 130 13.04 -5.05 -18.36
C LYS A 130 13.70 -6.21 -19.14
N ASN A 131 13.25 -7.44 -18.88
CA ASN A 131 13.79 -8.63 -19.54
C ASN A 131 13.45 -8.68 -21.03
N GLY A 132 12.22 -8.31 -21.41
CA GLY A 132 11.81 -8.23 -22.81
C GLY A 132 12.70 -7.28 -23.62
N ARG A 133 13.08 -6.12 -23.07
CA ARG A 133 14.00 -5.19 -23.74
C ARG A 133 15.41 -5.75 -23.89
N ASN A 134 15.94 -6.43 -22.88
CA ASN A 134 17.26 -7.04 -22.96
C ASN A 134 17.33 -8.10 -24.06
N LEU A 135 16.27 -8.86 -24.30
CA LEU A 135 16.18 -9.83 -25.37
C LEU A 135 16.17 -9.15 -26.75
N LEU A 136 15.43 -8.05 -26.91
CA LEU A 136 15.38 -7.27 -28.15
C LEU A 136 16.74 -6.64 -28.47
N CYS A 137 17.39 -6.01 -27.49
CA CYS A 137 18.73 -5.45 -27.70
C CYS A 137 19.78 -6.52 -28.13
N ASN A 138 19.70 -7.70 -27.51
CA ASN A 138 20.61 -8.80 -27.86
C ASN A 138 20.34 -9.38 -29.27
N SER A 139 19.10 -9.42 -29.74
CA SER A 139 18.74 -9.87 -31.08
C SER A 139 19.21 -8.90 -32.17
N GLU A 140 19.14 -7.60 -31.92
CA GLU A 140 19.67 -6.57 -32.85
C GLU A 140 21.19 -6.61 -32.94
N LEU A 141 21.88 -6.83 -31.81
CA LEU A 141 23.34 -7.00 -31.81
C LEU A 141 23.76 -8.25 -32.59
N SER A 142 23.05 -9.36 -32.48
CA SER A 142 23.38 -10.59 -33.20
C SER A 142 23.12 -10.49 -34.68
N SER A 143 22.13 -9.71 -35.13
CA SER A 143 21.86 -9.49 -36.57
C SER A 143 22.90 -8.60 -37.27
N ASN A 144 23.55 -7.68 -36.53
CA ASN A 144 24.56 -6.79 -37.05
C ASN A 144 25.97 -7.43 -37.16
N PHE A 145 26.17 -8.61 -36.57
CA PHE A 145 27.43 -9.36 -36.62
C PHE A 145 27.36 -10.62 -37.49
N ALA A 146 26.30 -10.83 -38.27
CA ALA A 146 26.27 -11.92 -39.24
C ALA A 146 27.26 -11.60 -40.38
N PRO A 147 28.34 -12.37 -40.60
CA PRO A 147 29.26 -12.16 -41.69
C PRO A 147 28.55 -12.43 -43.02
N ALA A 148 28.79 -11.55 -43.99
CA ALA A 148 28.33 -11.69 -45.38
C ALA A 148 29.05 -12.84 -46.08
#